data_109a9279a2ee84a06ad0b7f295bd62e5
#
_entry.id   109a9279a2ee84a06ad0b7f295bd62e5
#
_cell.length_a   1.000
_cell.length_b   1.000
_cell.length_c   1.000
_cell.angle_alpha   90.00
_cell.angle_beta   90.00
_cell.angle_gamma   90.00
#
_symmetry.space_group_name_H-M   'P 1'
#
loop_
_entity.id
_entity.type
_entity.pdbx_description
1 polymer ?
#
loop_
_entity_poly.entity_id
_entity_poly.type
_entity_poly.pdbx_seq_one_letter_code
_entity_poly.pdbx_strand_id
1 'polypeptide(L)'
;YPGDVFYLHSRLLERAAKQFIDGAIYADDDLPNGRYDRYSNEYVRFCWKAAEVVGRKDILEKLKPSMKIQMKLWWDLVSDKGYGYNWGRSQGLVSYLDTLEIVAFLAENPEFRPVPLANLASLYNQAWRWIRGGYIDDRHTFNIFAYGRGNYAYISIQREFQQIATSFAKIIVAHDSFLKVLESEKLKEFPAKPKLENVARFEFFDKDNPRKEGVWLVRQGNLRFALPITVGTKPGISDYLAAPYGLAGFAAPVEEVYPSFTPFFELSDGKIYATSDGADEIYPAKDGQSLRVVWKKFVKIGTKSGEIFDIGIKSEISWRIVRNKLIREEILTADKDVTLKNWKFAFPSTATKHQVEMLQNKRLDVFAGDEGTLKINAEADWKFNNEIFATGDSRLSKGVIRAIPLHQILAAEVIQLKAKKPQKWRFEVEVVSMK
;
A
#
# COMPACT_ATOMS: atom_id res chain seq x y z
N TYR A 1 -29.51 32.47 1.95
CA TYR A 1 -28.71 33.69 1.79
C TYR A 1 -27.28 33.29 1.42
N PRO A 2 -26.59 34.00 0.49
CA PRO A 2 -25.21 33.66 0.11
C PRO A 2 -24.23 33.63 1.29
N GLY A 3 -24.40 34.52 2.28
CA GLY A 3 -23.56 34.57 3.49
C GLY A 3 -23.65 33.32 4.36
N ASP A 4 -24.81 32.67 4.42
CA ASP A 4 -25.00 31.46 5.22
C ASP A 4 -24.28 30.27 4.59
N VAL A 5 -24.22 30.20 3.27
CA VAL A 5 -23.51 29.15 2.53
C VAL A 5 -22.00 29.28 2.74
N PHE A 6 -21.44 30.51 2.65
CA PHE A 6 -20.03 30.73 2.93
C PHE A 6 -19.64 30.41 4.38
N TYR A 7 -20.48 30.80 5.32
CA TYR A 7 -20.29 30.46 6.74
C TYR A 7 -20.24 28.94 6.95
N LEU A 8 -21.22 28.23 6.41
CA LEU A 8 -21.29 26.78 6.51
C LEU A 8 -20.07 26.10 5.88
N HIS A 9 -19.70 26.51 4.66
CA HIS A 9 -18.52 25.97 3.99
C HIS A 9 -17.25 26.24 4.78
N SER A 10 -17.08 27.43 5.35
CA SER A 10 -15.93 27.75 6.20
C SER A 10 -15.86 26.86 7.43
N ARG A 11 -16.99 26.58 8.09
CA ARG A 11 -17.06 25.70 9.27
C ARG A 11 -16.76 24.23 8.92
N LEU A 12 -17.28 23.75 7.80
CA LEU A 12 -16.97 22.41 7.31
C LEU A 12 -15.49 22.26 6.97
N LEU A 13 -14.91 23.26 6.32
CA LEU A 13 -13.49 23.29 6.01
C LEU A 13 -12.62 23.30 7.27
N GLU A 14 -12.96 24.12 8.27
CA GLU A 14 -12.27 24.10 9.59
C GLU A 14 -12.27 22.72 10.22
N ARG A 15 -13.42 22.04 10.18
CA ARG A 15 -13.55 20.70 10.74
C ARG A 15 -12.69 19.68 9.97
N ALA A 16 -12.72 19.70 8.66
CA ALA A 16 -11.93 18.81 7.82
C ALA A 16 -10.42 19.08 7.97
N ALA A 17 -10.03 20.37 7.97
CA ALA A 17 -8.63 20.76 8.05
C ALA A 17 -7.97 20.41 9.40
N LYS A 18 -8.75 20.33 10.49
CA LYS A 18 -8.21 19.93 11.81
C LYS A 18 -7.43 18.61 11.79
N GLN A 19 -7.74 17.74 10.87
CA GLN A 19 -7.12 16.42 10.75
C GLN A 19 -5.71 16.45 10.14
N PHE A 20 -5.33 17.60 9.57
CA PHE A 20 -4.03 17.80 8.91
C PHE A 20 -3.18 18.89 9.57
N ILE A 21 -3.67 19.49 10.67
CA ILE A 21 -2.96 20.57 11.35
C ILE A 21 -1.73 19.98 12.05
N ASP A 22 -0.67 20.80 12.12
CA ASP A 22 0.59 20.49 12.80
C ASP A 22 1.35 19.28 12.23
N GLY A 23 1.15 19.00 10.92
CA GLY A 23 1.84 17.92 10.22
C GLY A 23 1.19 16.56 10.39
N ALA A 24 -0.02 16.50 10.96
CA ALA A 24 -0.78 15.27 11.05
C ALA A 24 -1.07 14.67 9.66
N ILE A 25 -0.98 13.37 9.57
CA ILE A 25 -1.35 12.61 8.39
C ILE A 25 -2.73 12.01 8.67
N TYR A 26 -3.73 12.56 8.01
CA TYR A 26 -5.09 12.07 8.13
C TYR A 26 -5.23 10.67 7.55
N ALA A 27 -5.89 9.83 8.29
CA ALA A 27 -6.29 8.52 7.84
C ALA A 27 -7.74 8.54 7.32
N ASP A 28 -7.98 7.91 6.19
CA ASP A 28 -9.30 7.74 5.60
C ASP A 28 -10.15 6.78 6.45
N ASP A 29 -11.42 7.11 6.68
CA ASP A 29 -12.37 6.42 7.54
C ASP A 29 -11.98 6.36 9.04
N ASP A 30 -12.98 6.43 9.91
CA ASP A 30 -12.95 6.14 11.35
C ASP A 30 -11.85 6.83 12.18
N LEU A 31 -11.98 8.12 12.35
CA LEU A 31 -11.19 8.90 13.30
C LEU A 31 -11.34 8.38 14.74
N PRO A 32 -10.26 8.43 15.54
CA PRO A 32 -8.92 8.97 15.26
C PRO A 32 -7.96 7.93 14.67
N ASN A 33 -8.39 6.72 14.42
CA ASN A 33 -7.58 5.55 14.09
C ASN A 33 -7.84 5.03 12.67
N GLY A 34 -8.01 5.92 11.72
CA GLY A 34 -8.32 5.52 10.36
C GLY A 34 -7.10 5.07 9.55
N ARG A 35 -7.38 4.53 8.37
CA ARG A 35 -6.39 3.99 7.45
C ARG A 35 -5.71 5.08 6.66
N TYR A 36 -4.39 5.05 6.57
CA TYR A 36 -3.66 5.88 5.65
C TYR A 36 -3.55 5.21 4.27
N ASP A 37 -4.05 5.88 3.25
CA ASP A 37 -3.94 5.48 1.85
C ASP A 37 -3.94 6.70 0.90
N ARG A 38 -4.18 6.48 -0.40
CA ARG A 38 -4.26 7.53 -1.39
C ARG A 38 -5.25 8.65 -1.05
N TYR A 39 -6.35 8.32 -0.41
CA TYR A 39 -7.37 9.31 -0.04
C TYR A 39 -6.88 10.33 0.98
N SER A 40 -5.98 9.93 1.86
CA SER A 40 -5.36 10.87 2.80
C SER A 40 -4.65 12.01 2.08
N ASN A 41 -3.93 11.68 1.00
CA ASN A 41 -3.29 12.67 0.13
C ASN A 41 -4.33 13.50 -0.67
N GLU A 42 -5.37 12.85 -1.18
CA GLU A 42 -6.45 13.54 -1.92
C GLU A 42 -7.16 14.55 -1.03
N TYR A 43 -7.50 14.19 0.21
CA TYR A 43 -8.23 15.05 1.13
C TYR A 43 -7.44 16.28 1.58
N VAL A 44 -6.16 16.17 1.84
CA VAL A 44 -5.35 17.35 2.20
C VAL A 44 -5.27 18.35 1.04
N ARG A 45 -5.16 17.87 -0.21
CA ARG A 45 -5.21 18.71 -1.40
C ARG A 45 -6.56 19.39 -1.59
N PHE A 46 -7.67 18.67 -1.33
CA PHE A 46 -9.00 19.24 -1.35
C PHE A 46 -9.19 20.31 -0.28
N CYS A 47 -8.73 20.09 0.94
CA CYS A 47 -8.75 21.09 2.00
C CYS A 47 -7.94 22.32 1.60
N TRP A 48 -6.77 22.13 1.00
CA TRP A 48 -5.95 23.22 0.50
C TRP A 48 -6.68 24.06 -0.54
N LYS A 49 -7.18 23.42 -1.61
CA LYS A 49 -7.92 24.09 -2.68
C LYS A 49 -9.18 24.80 -2.17
N ALA A 50 -9.92 24.17 -1.27
CA ALA A 50 -11.09 24.79 -0.65
C ALA A 50 -10.70 26.03 0.18
N ALA A 51 -9.59 25.98 0.92
CA ALA A 51 -9.11 27.13 1.69
C ALA A 51 -8.66 28.29 0.79
N GLU A 52 -8.02 28.00 -0.36
CA GLU A 52 -7.68 28.99 -1.39
C GLU A 52 -8.95 29.69 -1.91
N VAL A 53 -9.96 28.91 -2.35
CA VAL A 53 -11.21 29.43 -2.92
C VAL A 53 -11.97 30.32 -1.95
N VAL A 54 -12.03 29.97 -0.67
CA VAL A 54 -12.73 30.77 0.34
C VAL A 54 -11.84 31.81 1.03
N GLY A 55 -10.57 31.93 0.62
CA GLY A 55 -9.64 32.94 1.14
C GLY A 55 -9.18 32.71 2.59
N ARG A 56 -9.22 31.48 3.10
CA ARG A 56 -8.84 31.14 4.49
C ARG A 56 -7.33 30.92 4.61
N LYS A 57 -6.57 32.03 4.59
CA LYS A 57 -5.11 32.04 4.74
C LYS A 57 -4.63 31.37 6.03
N ASP A 58 -5.37 31.53 7.12
CA ASP A 58 -5.09 30.91 8.41
C ASP A 58 -5.10 29.39 8.35
N ILE A 59 -6.00 28.79 7.56
CA ILE A 59 -6.05 27.34 7.34
C ILE A 59 -4.90 26.90 6.43
N LEU A 60 -4.62 27.64 5.35
CA LEU A 60 -3.50 27.33 4.45
C LEU A 60 -2.18 27.23 5.21
N GLU A 61 -1.87 28.19 6.08
CA GLU A 61 -0.65 28.14 6.90
C GLU A 61 -0.57 26.90 7.79
N LYS A 62 -1.69 26.52 8.40
CA LYS A 62 -1.76 25.31 9.26
C LYS A 62 -1.65 24.00 8.49
N LEU A 63 -2.06 23.97 7.22
CA LEU A 63 -1.98 22.76 6.37
C LEU A 63 -0.57 22.55 5.76
N LYS A 64 0.25 23.60 5.64
CA LYS A 64 1.57 23.53 5.00
C LYS A 64 2.46 22.38 5.51
N PRO A 65 2.62 22.15 6.80
CA PRO A 65 3.46 21.05 7.30
C PRO A 65 2.99 19.68 6.81
N SER A 66 1.68 19.39 6.94
CA SER A 66 1.10 18.13 6.47
C SER A 66 1.25 17.98 4.93
N MET A 67 1.00 19.04 4.19
CA MET A 67 1.16 19.03 2.73
C MET A 67 2.58 18.67 2.32
N LYS A 68 3.61 19.28 2.93
CA LYS A 68 5.02 18.95 2.65
C LYS A 68 5.34 17.49 2.93
N ILE A 69 4.90 16.96 4.08
CA ILE A 69 5.11 15.56 4.46
C ILE A 69 4.46 14.63 3.44
N GLN A 70 3.20 14.90 3.08
CA GLN A 70 2.44 14.02 2.19
C GLN A 70 2.92 14.06 0.74
N MET A 71 3.37 15.23 0.24
CA MET A 71 3.94 15.33 -1.10
C MET A 71 5.31 14.62 -1.18
N LYS A 72 6.14 14.74 -0.14
CA LYS A 72 7.40 14.01 -0.05
C LYS A 72 7.18 12.51 0.06
N LEU A 73 6.22 12.08 0.89
CA LEU A 73 5.84 10.66 1.04
C LEU A 73 5.40 10.08 -0.31
N TRP A 74 4.52 10.78 -1.02
CA TRP A 74 4.08 10.35 -2.35
C TRP A 74 5.25 10.24 -3.34
N TRP A 75 6.17 11.21 -3.37
CA TRP A 75 7.34 11.17 -4.23
C TRP A 75 8.25 9.96 -3.91
N ASP A 76 8.40 9.63 -2.66
CA ASP A 76 9.19 8.47 -2.24
C ASP A 76 8.52 7.14 -2.59
N LEU A 77 7.20 7.14 -2.74
CA LEU A 77 6.40 5.96 -3.13
C LEU A 77 6.36 5.72 -4.63
N VAL A 78 6.24 6.80 -5.41
CA VAL A 78 5.90 6.71 -6.83
C VAL A 78 6.91 5.89 -7.62
N SER A 79 6.41 5.14 -8.59
CA SER A 79 7.23 4.38 -9.52
C SER A 79 7.72 5.23 -10.70
N ASP A 80 8.76 4.78 -11.37
CA ASP A 80 9.23 5.37 -12.63
C ASP A 80 8.19 5.30 -13.77
N LYS A 81 7.19 4.45 -13.62
CA LYS A 81 6.02 4.34 -14.51
C LYS A 81 4.88 5.28 -14.13
N GLY A 82 5.01 6.03 -13.04
CA GLY A 82 3.98 6.92 -12.53
C GLY A 82 2.90 6.24 -11.71
N TYR A 83 3.13 5.01 -11.24
CA TYR A 83 2.23 4.37 -10.28
C TYR A 83 2.55 4.89 -8.87
N GLY A 84 1.57 5.50 -8.22
CA GLY A 84 1.70 6.12 -6.91
C GLY A 84 1.49 5.14 -5.76
N TYR A 85 0.42 5.34 -5.00
CA TYR A 85 0.06 4.45 -3.91
C TYR A 85 -0.23 3.04 -4.41
N ASN A 86 0.36 2.04 -3.79
CA ASN A 86 0.28 0.64 -4.18
C ASN A 86 -0.38 -0.26 -3.10
N TRP A 87 -0.87 0.33 -2.01
CA TRP A 87 -1.72 -0.32 -1.01
C TRP A 87 -3.01 0.47 -0.80
N GLY A 88 -3.95 -0.14 -0.10
CA GLY A 88 -5.24 0.45 0.14
C GLY A 88 -6.22 0.24 -1.01
N ARG A 89 -7.40 0.80 -0.86
CA ARG A 89 -8.49 0.68 -1.82
C ARG A 89 -8.27 1.51 -3.09
N SER A 90 -9.05 1.20 -4.12
CA SER A 90 -9.09 1.97 -5.39
C SER A 90 -7.75 2.06 -6.12
N GLN A 91 -7.10 0.93 -6.27
CA GLN A 91 -5.84 0.78 -6.99
C GLN A 91 -6.04 0.70 -8.52
N GLY A 92 -5.00 0.42 -9.26
CA GLY A 92 -5.05 0.28 -10.72
C GLY A 92 -5.02 1.62 -11.43
N LEU A 93 -5.96 1.86 -12.35
CA LEU A 93 -6.06 3.13 -13.11
C LEU A 93 -6.02 4.36 -12.18
N VAL A 94 -6.73 4.29 -11.06
CA VAL A 94 -6.86 5.43 -10.14
C VAL A 94 -5.50 5.85 -9.57
N SER A 95 -4.57 4.92 -9.33
CA SER A 95 -3.23 5.25 -8.84
C SER A 95 -2.40 6.07 -9.85
N TYR A 96 -2.59 5.83 -11.15
CA TYR A 96 -2.00 6.67 -12.21
C TYR A 96 -2.69 8.04 -12.32
N LEU A 97 -4.02 8.06 -12.21
CA LEU A 97 -4.79 9.32 -12.22
C LEU A 97 -4.38 10.23 -11.07
N ASP A 98 -4.20 9.67 -9.87
CA ASP A 98 -3.70 10.44 -8.73
C ASP A 98 -2.33 11.06 -9.01
N THR A 99 -1.46 10.34 -9.71
CA THR A 99 -0.15 10.90 -10.11
C THR A 99 -0.33 12.10 -11.03
N LEU A 100 -1.26 12.06 -11.99
CA LEU A 100 -1.54 13.23 -12.84
C LEU A 100 -2.04 14.42 -12.01
N GLU A 101 -2.98 14.19 -11.11
CA GLU A 101 -3.55 15.24 -10.24
C GLU A 101 -2.50 15.81 -9.26
N ILE A 102 -1.68 14.96 -8.66
CA ILE A 102 -0.64 15.40 -7.72
C ILE A 102 0.43 16.21 -8.45
N VAL A 103 0.86 15.77 -9.63
CA VAL A 103 1.85 16.52 -10.41
C VAL A 103 1.28 17.87 -10.85
N ALA A 104 0.03 17.92 -11.30
CA ALA A 104 -0.62 19.18 -11.64
C ALA A 104 -0.70 20.12 -10.42
N PHE A 105 -1.11 19.61 -9.27
CA PHE A 105 -1.13 20.36 -8.01
C PHE A 105 0.28 20.87 -7.63
N LEU A 106 1.31 20.05 -7.72
CA LEU A 106 2.69 20.45 -7.42
C LEU A 106 3.23 21.47 -8.45
N ALA A 107 2.78 21.39 -9.68
CA ALA A 107 3.13 22.40 -10.69
C ALA A 107 2.56 23.78 -10.33
N GLU A 108 1.31 23.84 -9.87
CA GLU A 108 0.68 25.09 -9.41
C GLU A 108 1.21 25.60 -8.07
N ASN A 109 1.77 24.70 -7.21
CA ASN A 109 2.20 25.03 -5.85
C ASN A 109 3.71 24.70 -5.65
N PRO A 110 4.62 25.57 -6.17
CA PRO A 110 6.06 25.29 -6.18
C PRO A 110 6.68 25.02 -4.80
N GLU A 111 6.12 25.61 -3.74
CA GLU A 111 6.58 25.45 -2.36
C GLU A 111 6.44 24.02 -1.81
N PHE A 112 5.65 23.16 -2.46
CA PHE A 112 5.47 21.77 -2.10
C PHE A 112 6.21 20.79 -3.00
N ARG A 113 6.86 21.27 -4.07
CA ARG A 113 7.59 20.42 -5.01
C ARG A 113 8.75 19.69 -4.29
N PRO A 114 8.74 18.36 -4.22
CA PRO A 114 9.88 17.62 -3.66
C PRO A 114 11.09 17.61 -4.61
N VAL A 115 10.88 17.92 -5.89
CA VAL A 115 11.87 17.90 -6.98
C VAL A 115 11.57 18.97 -8.02
N PRO A 116 12.53 19.31 -8.92
CA PRO A 116 12.30 20.26 -10.00
C PRO A 116 11.13 19.86 -10.92
N LEU A 117 10.44 20.87 -11.49
CA LEU A 117 9.29 20.69 -12.38
C LEU A 117 9.58 19.77 -13.56
N ALA A 118 10.78 19.82 -14.15
CA ALA A 118 11.17 18.96 -15.26
C ALA A 118 11.11 17.46 -14.89
N ASN A 119 11.43 17.10 -13.65
CA ASN A 119 11.34 15.72 -13.17
C ASN A 119 9.89 15.29 -12.93
N LEU A 120 9.06 16.20 -12.42
CA LEU A 120 7.61 15.98 -12.29
C LEU A 120 6.96 15.82 -13.67
N ALA A 121 7.38 16.61 -14.67
CA ALA A 121 6.90 16.50 -16.04
C ALA A 121 7.24 15.15 -16.68
N SER A 122 8.45 14.65 -16.43
CA SER A 122 8.84 13.29 -16.84
C SER A 122 7.91 12.22 -16.25
N LEU A 123 7.61 12.35 -14.96
CA LEU A 123 6.74 11.41 -14.26
C LEU A 123 5.30 11.48 -14.77
N TYR A 124 4.77 12.70 -14.98
CA TYR A 124 3.46 12.93 -15.58
C TYR A 124 3.33 12.22 -16.93
N ASN A 125 4.33 12.39 -17.79
CA ASN A 125 4.35 11.78 -19.11
C ASN A 125 4.42 10.24 -19.03
N GLN A 126 5.15 9.68 -18.07
CA GLN A 126 5.15 8.22 -17.85
C GLN A 126 3.78 7.71 -17.38
N ALA A 127 3.16 8.36 -16.40
CA ALA A 127 1.81 8.00 -15.95
C ALA A 127 0.80 8.06 -17.09
N TRP A 128 0.85 9.14 -17.89
CA TRP A 128 -0.01 9.29 -19.06
C TRP A 128 0.20 8.20 -20.13
N ARG A 129 1.45 7.84 -20.42
CA ARG A 129 1.77 6.75 -21.34
C ARG A 129 1.19 5.41 -20.87
N TRP A 130 1.25 5.14 -19.57
CA TRP A 130 0.68 3.93 -18.98
C TRP A 130 -0.85 3.92 -19.02
N ILE A 131 -1.48 5.04 -18.76
CA ILE A 131 -2.94 5.19 -18.90
C ILE A 131 -3.33 4.94 -20.36
N ARG A 132 -2.69 5.64 -21.28
CA ARG A 132 -3.00 5.57 -22.71
C ARG A 132 -2.73 4.18 -23.31
N GLY A 133 -1.62 3.55 -22.97
CA GLY A 133 -1.24 2.26 -23.53
C GLY A 133 -1.87 1.06 -22.84
N GLY A 134 -2.37 1.23 -21.59
CA GLY A 134 -2.85 0.11 -20.80
C GLY A 134 -4.33 0.13 -20.44
N TYR A 135 -4.92 1.33 -20.36
CA TYR A 135 -6.30 1.49 -19.93
C TYR A 135 -7.23 2.09 -20.98
N ILE A 136 -6.69 2.56 -22.09
CA ILE A 136 -7.49 3.02 -23.24
C ILE A 136 -7.33 1.98 -24.33
N ASP A 137 -8.45 1.41 -24.78
CA ASP A 137 -8.48 0.41 -25.84
C ASP A 137 -8.46 1.06 -27.25
N ASP A 138 -8.39 0.23 -28.28
CA ASP A 138 -8.39 0.67 -29.69
C ASP A 138 -9.67 1.40 -30.13
N ARG A 139 -10.74 1.28 -29.33
CA ARG A 139 -12.01 2.00 -29.53
C ARG A 139 -12.05 3.33 -28.79
N HIS A 140 -10.93 3.72 -28.17
CA HIS A 140 -10.83 4.91 -27.33
C HIS A 140 -11.76 4.88 -26.11
N THR A 141 -12.09 3.70 -25.60
CA THR A 141 -12.84 3.53 -24.37
C THR A 141 -11.91 3.16 -23.21
N PHE A 142 -12.33 3.51 -21.99
CA PHE A 142 -11.58 3.14 -20.82
C PHE A 142 -11.91 1.72 -20.37
N ASN A 143 -10.88 0.89 -20.26
CA ASN A 143 -10.95 -0.36 -19.53
C ASN A 143 -10.40 -0.17 -18.11
N ILE A 144 -11.24 0.25 -17.19
CA ILE A 144 -10.86 0.49 -15.78
C ILE A 144 -10.37 -0.76 -15.06
N PHE A 145 -10.62 -1.93 -15.64
CA PHE A 145 -10.22 -3.24 -15.10
C PHE A 145 -8.98 -3.83 -15.78
N ALA A 146 -8.34 -3.08 -16.67
CA ALA A 146 -7.09 -3.53 -17.27
C ALA A 146 -6.08 -3.89 -16.17
N TYR A 147 -5.26 -4.89 -16.42
CA TYR A 147 -4.28 -5.45 -15.49
C TYR A 147 -4.87 -6.12 -14.23
N GLY A 148 -6.17 -6.44 -14.24
CA GLY A 148 -6.82 -7.16 -13.16
C GLY A 148 -6.94 -6.40 -11.83
N ARG A 149 -6.74 -5.08 -11.86
CA ARG A 149 -6.87 -4.21 -10.68
C ARG A 149 -8.00 -3.22 -10.91
N GLY A 150 -9.05 -3.36 -10.17
CA GLY A 150 -10.20 -2.46 -10.12
C GLY A 150 -10.96 -2.73 -8.83
N ASN A 151 -11.94 -1.96 -8.51
CA ASN A 151 -12.79 -2.25 -7.36
C ASN A 151 -13.98 -3.12 -7.82
N TYR A 152 -14.06 -4.36 -7.37
CA TYR A 152 -15.15 -5.28 -7.69
C TYR A 152 -16.54 -4.71 -7.36
N ALA A 153 -16.64 -3.84 -6.36
CA ALA A 153 -17.87 -3.11 -6.05
C ALA A 153 -18.34 -2.20 -7.20
N TYR A 154 -17.50 -1.94 -8.19
CA TYR A 154 -17.82 -1.14 -9.38
C TYR A 154 -18.22 -1.97 -10.59
N ILE A 155 -18.35 -3.29 -10.48
CA ILE A 155 -18.90 -4.14 -11.53
C ILE A 155 -20.42 -3.96 -11.58
N SER A 156 -20.85 -2.81 -12.00
CA SER A 156 -22.21 -2.55 -12.46
C SER A 156 -22.14 -1.47 -13.52
N ILE A 157 -22.97 -1.55 -14.54
CA ILE A 157 -22.99 -0.57 -15.65
C ILE A 157 -23.00 0.86 -15.12
N GLN A 158 -23.79 1.15 -14.10
CA GLN A 158 -23.89 2.49 -13.53
C GLN A 158 -22.61 2.94 -12.83
N ARG A 159 -21.94 2.06 -12.09
CA ARG A 159 -20.70 2.37 -11.38
C ARG A 159 -19.51 2.44 -12.32
N GLU A 160 -19.49 1.61 -13.33
CA GLU A 160 -18.51 1.64 -14.39
C GLU A 160 -18.56 2.96 -15.16
N PHE A 161 -19.75 3.41 -15.54
CA PHE A 161 -19.97 4.73 -16.14
C PHE A 161 -19.48 5.86 -15.25
N GLN A 162 -19.79 5.81 -13.97
CA GLN A 162 -19.34 6.80 -13.00
C GLN A 162 -17.80 6.85 -12.93
N GLN A 163 -17.14 5.69 -12.90
CA GLN A 163 -15.68 5.63 -12.85
C GLN A 163 -15.03 6.15 -14.13
N ILE A 164 -15.59 5.82 -15.29
CA ILE A 164 -15.14 6.33 -16.58
C ILE A 164 -15.27 7.85 -16.61
N ALA A 165 -16.42 8.40 -16.28
CA ALA A 165 -16.68 9.84 -16.27
C ALA A 165 -15.76 10.57 -15.29
N THR A 166 -15.57 10.03 -14.09
CA THR A 166 -14.64 10.58 -13.09
C THR A 166 -13.19 10.54 -13.59
N SER A 167 -12.78 9.46 -14.25
CA SER A 167 -11.43 9.32 -14.81
C SER A 167 -11.17 10.36 -15.89
N PHE A 168 -12.10 10.58 -16.81
CA PHE A 168 -11.99 11.62 -17.81
C PHE A 168 -11.90 13.01 -17.20
N ALA A 169 -12.77 13.33 -16.23
CA ALA A 169 -12.75 14.62 -15.56
C ALA A 169 -11.40 14.89 -14.88
N LYS A 170 -10.86 13.90 -14.16
CA LYS A 170 -9.54 13.99 -13.53
C LYS A 170 -8.42 14.25 -14.55
N ILE A 171 -8.41 13.53 -15.67
CA ILE A 171 -7.42 13.71 -16.74
C ILE A 171 -7.52 15.12 -17.35
N ILE A 172 -8.71 15.57 -17.71
CA ILE A 172 -8.91 16.86 -18.36
C ILE A 172 -8.46 18.00 -17.43
N VAL A 173 -8.91 17.99 -16.18
CA VAL A 173 -8.56 19.04 -15.21
C VAL A 173 -7.07 19.03 -14.92
N ALA A 174 -6.47 17.87 -14.67
CA ALA A 174 -5.03 17.78 -14.39
C ALA A 174 -4.20 18.21 -15.61
N HIS A 175 -4.63 17.86 -16.82
CA HIS A 175 -3.90 18.17 -18.04
C HIS A 175 -3.94 19.68 -18.35
N ASP A 176 -5.13 20.30 -18.28
CA ASP A 176 -5.29 21.73 -18.50
C ASP A 176 -4.46 22.57 -17.53
N SER A 177 -4.55 22.24 -16.25
CA SER A 177 -3.76 22.89 -15.19
C SER A 177 -2.26 22.73 -15.42
N PHE A 178 -1.81 21.51 -15.70
CA PHE A 178 -0.39 21.21 -15.88
C PHE A 178 0.20 21.90 -17.12
N LEU A 179 -0.50 21.89 -18.26
CA LEU A 179 -0.06 22.57 -19.48
C LEU A 179 0.10 24.07 -19.28
N LYS A 180 -0.83 24.74 -18.60
CA LYS A 180 -0.73 26.15 -18.28
C LYS A 180 0.55 26.49 -17.52
N VAL A 181 0.94 25.62 -16.57
CA VAL A 181 2.18 25.83 -15.82
C VAL A 181 3.42 25.60 -16.69
N LEU A 182 3.42 24.53 -17.51
CA LEU A 182 4.54 24.28 -18.44
C LEU A 182 4.77 25.44 -19.39
N GLU A 183 3.69 26.04 -19.92
CA GLU A 183 3.74 27.20 -20.78
C GLU A 183 4.28 28.43 -20.04
N SER A 184 3.76 28.71 -18.83
CA SER A 184 4.18 29.85 -18.02
C SER A 184 5.64 29.78 -17.59
N GLU A 185 6.13 28.59 -17.23
CA GLU A 185 7.52 28.34 -16.87
C GLU A 185 8.42 28.08 -18.10
N LYS A 186 7.86 28.10 -19.30
CA LYS A 186 8.56 27.87 -20.58
C LYS A 186 9.31 26.55 -20.65
N LEU A 187 8.80 25.55 -19.95
CA LEU A 187 9.39 24.22 -19.93
C LEU A 187 9.00 23.44 -21.19
N LYS A 188 9.89 23.42 -22.19
CA LYS A 188 9.66 22.72 -23.48
C LYS A 188 10.22 21.31 -23.51
N GLU A 189 11.26 21.07 -22.73
CA GLU A 189 11.96 19.79 -22.72
C GLU A 189 12.15 19.28 -21.30
N PHE A 190 12.01 17.97 -21.12
CA PHE A 190 12.25 17.27 -19.86
C PHE A 190 12.74 15.84 -20.13
N PRO A 191 13.41 15.20 -19.17
CA PRO A 191 13.94 13.85 -19.34
C PRO A 191 12.86 12.84 -19.74
N ALA A 192 13.21 11.87 -20.59
CA ALA A 192 12.28 10.82 -21.00
C ALA A 192 11.80 9.93 -19.83
N LYS A 193 12.62 9.82 -18.80
CA LYS A 193 12.30 9.10 -17.56
C LYS A 193 12.53 9.97 -16.33
N PRO A 194 11.69 9.88 -15.30
CA PRO A 194 11.91 10.61 -14.06
C PRO A 194 13.18 10.10 -13.36
N LYS A 195 13.94 11.02 -12.78
CA LYS A 195 15.07 10.67 -11.91
C LYS A 195 14.52 10.44 -10.50
N LEU A 196 14.41 9.17 -10.12
CA LEU A 196 13.99 8.76 -8.78
C LEU A 196 15.22 8.40 -7.95
N GLU A 197 15.33 9.01 -6.79
CA GLU A 197 16.43 8.73 -5.85
C GLU A 197 16.18 7.43 -5.09
N ASN A 198 17.24 6.81 -4.58
CA ASN A 198 17.12 5.70 -3.66
C ASN A 198 16.46 6.19 -2.36
N VAL A 199 15.57 5.37 -1.84
CA VAL A 199 14.86 5.62 -0.58
C VAL A 199 14.91 4.35 0.25
N ALA A 200 15.25 4.52 1.53
CA ALA A 200 15.05 3.51 2.56
C ALA A 200 14.76 4.26 3.87
N ARG A 201 13.50 4.37 4.24
CA ARG A 201 13.08 5.07 5.45
C ARG A 201 11.73 4.61 5.95
N PHE A 202 11.47 4.82 7.22
CA PHE A 202 10.17 4.64 7.83
C PHE A 202 9.54 6.01 8.14
N GLU A 203 8.26 6.18 7.80
CA GLU A 203 7.46 7.34 8.16
C GLU A 203 6.37 6.93 9.12
N PHE A 204 6.33 7.51 10.32
CA PHE A 204 5.22 7.33 11.25
C PHE A 204 4.04 8.21 10.84
N PHE A 205 2.82 7.65 10.87
CA PHE A 205 1.61 8.40 10.59
C PHE A 205 1.14 9.17 11.82
N ASP A 206 1.11 8.51 12.98
CA ASP A 206 0.86 9.12 14.27
C ASP A 206 1.77 8.47 15.32
N LYS A 207 2.66 9.27 15.89
CA LYS A 207 3.61 8.81 16.93
C LYS A 207 2.98 8.63 18.30
N ASP A 208 1.89 9.34 18.55
CA ASP A 208 1.22 9.40 19.84
C ASP A 208 0.11 8.34 19.96
N ASN A 209 -0.31 7.74 18.84
CA ASN A 209 -1.28 6.65 18.85
C ASN A 209 -0.74 5.47 19.67
N PRO A 210 -1.53 4.91 20.62
CA PRO A 210 -1.18 3.71 21.38
C PRO A 210 -0.86 2.50 20.47
N ARG A 211 -1.59 2.35 19.37
CA ARG A 211 -1.25 1.43 18.28
C ARG A 211 -0.35 2.15 17.30
N LYS A 212 0.89 1.70 17.19
CA LYS A 212 1.87 2.34 16.31
C LYS A 212 1.53 2.04 14.85
N GLU A 213 1.69 3.07 14.02
CA GLU A 213 1.39 3.01 12.60
C GLU A 213 2.38 3.82 11.76
N GLY A 214 2.53 3.44 10.51
CA GLY A 214 3.44 4.09 9.58
C GLY A 214 3.66 3.27 8.33
N VAL A 215 4.65 3.67 7.54
CA VAL A 215 5.04 2.94 6.33
C VAL A 215 6.56 2.87 6.19
N TRP A 216 7.06 1.69 5.87
CA TRP A 216 8.43 1.50 5.45
C TRP A 216 8.51 1.59 3.92
N LEU A 217 9.27 2.58 3.45
CA LEU A 217 9.46 2.89 2.05
C LEU A 217 10.83 2.44 1.60
N VAL A 218 10.85 1.66 0.52
CA VAL A 218 12.09 1.15 -0.06
C VAL A 218 12.05 1.32 -1.58
N ARG A 219 13.06 2.01 -2.10
CA ARG A 219 13.39 2.08 -3.51
C ARG A 219 14.91 2.04 -3.64
N GLN A 220 15.48 0.85 -3.84
CA GLN A 220 16.91 0.62 -3.86
C GLN A 220 17.26 -0.53 -4.79
N GLY A 221 18.01 -0.28 -5.83
CA GLY A 221 18.32 -1.27 -6.86
C GLY A 221 17.03 -1.84 -7.47
N ASN A 222 16.88 -3.16 -7.45
CA ASN A 222 15.67 -3.84 -7.94
C ASN A 222 14.55 -3.95 -6.88
N LEU A 223 14.82 -3.58 -5.64
CA LEU A 223 13.80 -3.55 -4.60
C LEU A 223 13.01 -2.25 -4.64
N ARG A 224 11.71 -2.35 -4.80
CA ARG A 224 10.80 -1.23 -4.66
C ARG A 224 9.49 -1.71 -4.05
N PHE A 225 9.19 -1.22 -2.86
CA PHE A 225 7.95 -1.53 -2.16
C PHE A 225 7.64 -0.49 -1.09
N ALA A 226 6.39 -0.47 -0.68
CA ALA A 226 5.94 0.11 0.57
C ALA A 226 5.39 -1.00 1.46
N LEU A 227 5.76 -1.01 2.73
CA LEU A 227 5.23 -1.92 3.74
C LEU A 227 4.47 -1.09 4.77
N PRO A 228 3.14 -0.93 4.61
CA PRO A 228 2.31 -0.18 5.53
C PRO A 228 2.03 -0.99 6.79
N ILE A 229 1.95 -0.30 7.92
CA ILE A 229 1.42 -0.77 9.19
C ILE A 229 0.36 0.23 9.57
N THR A 230 -0.90 -0.10 9.32
CA THR A 230 -2.02 0.83 9.48
C THR A 230 -3.01 0.35 10.52
N VAL A 231 -3.66 1.27 11.20
CA VAL A 231 -4.79 1.03 12.10
C VAL A 231 -6.12 1.21 11.34
N GLY A 232 -7.24 0.86 11.97
CA GLY A 232 -8.58 1.01 11.40
C GLY A 232 -8.85 0.05 10.23
N THR A 233 -8.02 -0.97 10.08
CA THR A 233 -8.23 -2.01 9.09
C THR A 233 -9.30 -2.96 9.62
N LYS A 234 -10.37 -3.12 8.85
CA LYS A 234 -11.28 -4.24 9.11
C LYS A 234 -10.48 -5.53 8.93
N PRO A 235 -10.59 -6.49 9.86
CA PRO A 235 -9.97 -7.78 9.66
C PRO A 235 -10.37 -8.30 8.28
N GLY A 236 -9.37 -8.61 7.46
CA GLY A 236 -9.63 -9.14 6.16
C GLY A 236 -9.67 -8.17 5.01
N ILE A 237 -9.37 -6.89 5.22
CA ILE A 237 -9.01 -6.02 4.12
C ILE A 237 -7.52 -6.18 3.88
N SER A 238 -7.19 -7.14 3.05
CA SER A 238 -5.82 -7.51 2.72
C SER A 238 -5.00 -6.39 2.05
N ASP A 239 -5.67 -5.35 1.53
CA ASP A 239 -5.03 -4.16 0.98
C ASP A 239 -4.26 -3.31 2.02
N TYR A 240 -4.42 -3.59 3.30
CA TYR A 240 -3.81 -2.85 4.42
C TYR A 240 -2.95 -3.72 5.33
N LEU A 241 -2.69 -4.97 4.96
CA LEU A 241 -1.80 -5.83 5.71
C LEU A 241 -0.36 -5.32 5.65
N ALA A 242 0.46 -5.69 6.63
CA ALA A 242 1.89 -5.40 6.67
C ALA A 242 2.65 -6.25 5.64
N ALA A 243 2.46 -5.92 4.36
CA ALA A 243 3.00 -6.63 3.22
C ALA A 243 3.78 -5.68 2.29
N PRO A 244 4.78 -6.17 1.52
CA PRO A 244 5.63 -5.33 0.68
C PRO A 244 4.94 -4.99 -0.66
N TYR A 245 3.96 -4.12 -0.64
CA TYR A 245 3.22 -3.68 -1.84
C TYR A 245 4.13 -2.98 -2.84
N GLY A 246 4.02 -3.36 -4.10
CA GLY A 246 4.86 -2.86 -5.19
C GLY A 246 6.15 -3.64 -5.40
N LEU A 247 6.42 -4.67 -4.58
CA LEU A 247 7.49 -5.62 -4.85
C LEU A 247 7.18 -6.36 -6.15
N ALA A 248 8.17 -6.43 -7.05
CA ALA A 248 8.00 -7.10 -8.34
C ALA A 248 7.49 -8.54 -8.15
N GLY A 249 6.47 -8.93 -8.93
CA GLY A 249 5.83 -10.24 -8.80
C GLY A 249 4.88 -10.40 -7.60
N PHE A 250 4.80 -9.43 -6.69
CA PHE A 250 3.81 -9.44 -5.63
C PHE A 250 2.46 -8.96 -6.18
N ALA A 251 1.47 -9.82 -6.08
CA ALA A 251 0.14 -9.51 -6.57
C ALA A 251 -0.67 -8.67 -5.58
N ALA A 252 -1.82 -8.28 -6.06
CA ALA A 252 -2.85 -7.72 -5.20
C ALA A 252 -3.27 -8.74 -4.15
N PRO A 253 -3.71 -8.25 -3.02
CA PRO A 253 -4.10 -9.05 -1.88
C PRO A 253 -5.34 -9.90 -2.14
N VAL A 254 -5.52 -10.87 -1.29
CA VAL A 254 -6.64 -11.80 -1.25
C VAL A 254 -7.55 -11.49 -0.05
N GLU A 255 -8.77 -12.01 -0.09
CA GLU A 255 -9.81 -11.75 0.92
C GLU A 255 -9.45 -12.22 2.34
N GLU A 256 -10.25 -11.81 3.25
CA GLU A 256 -10.25 -11.84 4.70
C GLU A 256 -9.66 -13.06 5.39
N VAL A 257 -9.91 -14.21 4.87
CA VAL A 257 -9.51 -15.47 5.51
C VAL A 257 -8.20 -16.01 4.96
N TYR A 258 -7.57 -15.24 4.08
CA TYR A 258 -6.38 -15.68 3.38
C TYR A 258 -5.16 -14.82 3.72
N PRO A 259 -4.09 -15.42 4.22
CA PRO A 259 -2.86 -14.70 4.52
C PRO A 259 -2.22 -14.18 3.24
N SER A 260 -1.69 -12.96 3.30
CA SER A 260 -0.96 -12.34 2.20
C SER A 260 0.29 -11.68 2.75
N PHE A 261 1.42 -12.39 2.75
CA PHE A 261 2.70 -11.97 3.30
C PHE A 261 2.66 -11.65 4.82
N THR A 262 1.53 -11.94 5.44
CA THR A 262 1.25 -11.77 6.86
C THR A 262 0.66 -13.07 7.37
N PRO A 263 1.23 -13.71 8.40
CA PRO A 263 0.76 -14.99 8.84
C PRO A 263 -0.61 -14.91 9.53
N PHE A 264 -1.45 -15.88 9.21
CA PHE A 264 -2.67 -16.17 9.93
C PHE A 264 -2.47 -17.45 10.73
N PHE A 265 -2.97 -17.50 11.95
CA PHE A 265 -2.91 -18.70 12.78
C PHE A 265 -4.21 -18.94 13.53
N GLU A 266 -4.57 -20.20 13.66
CA GLU A 266 -5.78 -20.67 14.31
C GLU A 266 -5.45 -21.24 15.68
N LEU A 267 -6.17 -20.82 16.71
CA LEU A 267 -6.08 -21.41 18.04
C LEU A 267 -6.96 -22.66 18.16
N SER A 268 -6.82 -23.37 19.27
CA SER A 268 -7.56 -24.62 19.54
C SER A 268 -9.08 -24.44 19.55
N ASP A 269 -9.58 -23.25 19.81
CA ASP A 269 -11.01 -22.89 19.77
C ASP A 269 -11.54 -22.55 18.37
N GLY A 270 -10.72 -22.70 17.33
CA GLY A 270 -11.09 -22.43 15.94
C GLY A 270 -11.06 -20.97 15.54
N LYS A 271 -10.65 -20.06 16.44
CA LYS A 271 -10.53 -18.65 16.11
C LYS A 271 -9.22 -18.36 15.41
N ILE A 272 -9.29 -17.54 14.35
CA ILE A 272 -8.15 -17.17 13.53
C ILE A 272 -7.70 -15.74 13.89
N TYR A 273 -6.40 -15.57 14.02
CA TYR A 273 -5.78 -14.30 14.36
C TYR A 273 -4.68 -13.92 13.36
N ALA A 274 -4.42 -12.62 13.25
CA ALA A 274 -3.40 -12.07 12.37
C ALA A 274 -2.68 -10.87 13.01
N THR A 275 -1.44 -10.64 12.58
CA THR A 275 -0.65 -9.44 12.89
C THR A 275 -1.09 -8.29 12.00
N SER A 276 -2.12 -7.57 12.39
CA SER A 276 -2.73 -6.47 11.65
C SER A 276 -3.25 -5.40 12.61
N ASP A 277 -3.86 -4.33 12.08
CA ASP A 277 -4.45 -3.21 12.82
C ASP A 277 -3.43 -2.46 13.67
N GLY A 278 -2.42 -1.89 13.01
CA GLY A 278 -1.28 -1.28 13.66
C GLY A 278 -0.39 -2.30 14.36
N ALA A 279 0.52 -1.84 15.18
CA ALA A 279 1.41 -2.67 15.97
C ALA A 279 1.55 -2.15 17.41
N ASP A 280 1.99 -3.00 18.33
CA ASP A 280 2.30 -2.55 19.68
C ASP A 280 3.59 -1.71 19.70
N GLU A 281 4.60 -2.13 18.92
CA GLU A 281 5.90 -1.45 18.87
C GLU A 281 6.46 -1.51 17.45
N ILE A 282 7.09 -0.41 17.00
CA ILE A 282 7.78 -0.31 15.69
C ILE A 282 9.16 0.27 15.90
N TYR A 283 10.19 -0.40 15.41
CA TYR A 283 11.60 -0.03 15.54
C TYR A 283 12.26 0.02 14.16
N PRO A 284 12.20 1.15 13.46
CA PRO A 284 12.94 1.33 12.23
C PRO A 284 14.43 1.57 12.52
N ALA A 285 15.31 0.99 11.73
CA ALA A 285 16.73 1.32 11.77
C ALA A 285 16.97 2.74 11.25
N LYS A 286 17.98 3.41 11.81
CA LYS A 286 18.31 4.80 11.42
C LYS A 286 18.70 4.94 9.95
N ASP A 287 19.32 3.91 9.37
CA ASP A 287 19.69 3.85 7.95
C ASP A 287 18.54 3.40 7.03
N GLY A 288 17.38 3.10 7.59
CA GLY A 288 16.22 2.62 6.88
C GLY A 288 16.32 1.20 6.30
N GLN A 289 17.44 0.49 6.52
CA GLN A 289 17.67 -0.82 5.91
C GLN A 289 16.98 -1.98 6.64
N SER A 290 16.42 -1.72 7.79
CA SER A 290 15.66 -2.72 8.52
C SER A 290 14.52 -2.12 9.34
N LEU A 291 13.52 -2.97 9.59
CA LEU A 291 12.35 -2.67 10.37
C LEU A 291 12.04 -3.86 11.29
N ARG A 292 11.89 -3.62 12.58
CA ARG A 292 11.39 -4.59 13.55
C ARG A 292 10.05 -4.14 14.11
N VAL A 293 9.09 -5.04 14.13
CA VAL A 293 7.73 -4.76 14.59
C VAL A 293 7.27 -5.84 15.55
N VAL A 294 6.58 -5.44 16.59
CA VAL A 294 6.11 -6.32 17.66
C VAL A 294 4.60 -6.24 17.77
N TRP A 295 3.95 -7.41 17.76
CA TRP A 295 2.54 -7.60 18.08
C TRP A 295 2.42 -8.42 19.36
N LYS A 296 1.80 -7.83 20.38
CA LYS A 296 1.35 -8.48 21.62
C LYS A 296 -0.15 -8.71 21.60
N LYS A 297 -0.85 -7.96 20.76
CA LYS A 297 -2.28 -8.04 20.51
C LYS A 297 -2.54 -8.27 19.03
N PHE A 298 -3.53 -9.08 18.74
CA PHE A 298 -3.82 -9.58 17.40
C PHE A 298 -5.25 -9.29 17.01
N VAL A 299 -5.47 -9.06 15.74
CA VAL A 299 -6.81 -8.95 15.17
C VAL A 299 -7.40 -10.36 15.05
N LYS A 300 -8.66 -10.49 15.49
CA LYS A 300 -9.44 -11.69 15.23
C LYS A 300 -10.13 -11.57 13.89
N ILE A 301 -9.87 -12.52 13.00
CA ILE A 301 -10.49 -12.56 11.67
C ILE A 301 -11.99 -12.82 11.78
N GLY A 302 -12.78 -12.12 10.95
CA GLY A 302 -14.24 -12.24 10.91
C GLY A 302 -14.97 -11.34 11.90
N THR A 303 -14.29 -10.48 12.66
CA THR A 303 -14.95 -9.44 13.48
C THR A 303 -15.24 -8.20 12.64
N LYS A 304 -16.34 -7.49 12.95
CA LYS A 304 -16.74 -6.29 12.18
C LYS A 304 -15.94 -5.03 12.52
N SER A 305 -15.25 -5.01 13.64
CA SER A 305 -14.76 -3.77 14.29
C SER A 305 -13.25 -3.69 14.46
N GLY A 306 -12.46 -4.61 13.91
CA GLY A 306 -11.01 -4.58 14.13
C GLY A 306 -10.62 -4.76 15.61
N GLU A 307 -11.39 -5.53 16.36
CA GLU A 307 -11.09 -5.82 17.76
C GLU A 307 -9.77 -6.56 17.89
N ILE A 308 -8.91 -6.05 18.76
CA ILE A 308 -7.60 -6.62 19.04
C ILE A 308 -7.60 -7.34 20.39
N PHE A 309 -6.95 -8.51 20.43
CA PHE A 309 -6.96 -9.41 21.58
C PHE A 309 -5.54 -9.76 22.02
N ASP A 310 -5.33 -9.69 23.33
CA ASP A 310 -4.19 -10.37 23.94
C ASP A 310 -4.53 -11.85 24.10
N ILE A 311 -3.80 -12.68 23.41
CA ILE A 311 -4.00 -14.14 23.39
C ILE A 311 -2.85 -14.89 24.05
N GLY A 312 -2.00 -14.20 24.79
CA GLY A 312 -0.82 -14.75 25.46
C GLY A 312 0.28 -15.20 24.48
N ILE A 313 0.26 -14.64 23.27
CA ILE A 313 1.29 -14.87 22.25
C ILE A 313 1.89 -13.52 21.87
N LYS A 314 3.19 -13.51 21.61
CA LYS A 314 3.92 -12.38 21.05
C LYS A 314 4.52 -12.78 19.70
N SER A 315 4.27 -11.99 18.66
CA SER A 315 4.97 -12.07 17.38
C SER A 315 5.94 -10.91 17.26
N GLU A 316 7.18 -11.21 16.96
CA GLU A 316 8.20 -10.22 16.64
C GLU A 316 8.70 -10.49 15.22
N ILE A 317 8.45 -9.54 14.33
CA ILE A 317 8.79 -9.66 12.91
C ILE A 317 9.88 -8.64 12.59
N SER A 318 10.95 -9.12 11.98
CA SER A 318 12.05 -8.28 11.50
C SER A 318 12.16 -8.42 9.99
N TRP A 319 12.17 -7.30 9.31
CA TRP A 319 12.51 -7.19 7.90
C TRP A 319 13.87 -6.51 7.75
N ARG A 320 14.66 -6.97 6.80
CA ARG A 320 15.93 -6.31 6.45
C ARG A 320 16.22 -6.42 4.97
N ILE A 321 16.89 -5.42 4.44
CA ILE A 321 17.35 -5.38 3.06
C ILE A 321 18.82 -5.81 3.05
N VAL A 322 19.15 -6.77 2.19
CA VAL A 322 20.51 -7.20 1.95
C VAL A 322 20.70 -7.29 0.43
N ARG A 323 21.33 -6.28 -0.15
CA ARG A 323 21.45 -6.13 -1.61
C ARG A 323 20.05 -6.10 -2.28
N ASN A 324 19.74 -7.07 -3.16
CA ASN A 324 18.43 -7.20 -3.83
C ASN A 324 17.48 -8.18 -3.11
N LYS A 325 17.70 -8.42 -1.82
CA LYS A 325 16.88 -9.35 -1.03
C LYS A 325 16.13 -8.61 0.07
N LEU A 326 14.87 -8.98 0.23
CA LEU A 326 14.09 -8.70 1.42
C LEU A 326 14.06 -9.96 2.28
N ILE A 327 14.63 -9.87 3.47
CA ILE A 327 14.66 -10.95 4.45
C ILE A 327 13.62 -10.66 5.51
N ARG A 328 12.76 -11.66 5.80
CA ARG A 328 11.79 -11.60 6.88
C ARG A 328 12.05 -12.72 7.87
N GLU A 329 12.21 -12.35 9.12
CA GLU A 329 12.32 -13.29 10.25
C GLU A 329 11.18 -13.04 11.21
N GLU A 330 10.55 -14.10 11.68
CA GLU A 330 9.51 -14.05 12.69
C GLU A 330 9.87 -14.91 13.88
N ILE A 331 9.64 -14.36 15.07
CA ILE A 331 9.81 -15.07 16.34
C ILE A 331 8.45 -15.05 17.04
N LEU A 332 7.87 -16.23 17.24
CA LEU A 332 6.70 -16.41 18.09
C LEU A 332 7.12 -16.90 19.47
N THR A 333 6.58 -16.27 20.50
CA THR A 333 6.71 -16.69 21.89
C THR A 333 5.32 -16.76 22.52
N ALA A 334 5.11 -17.69 23.44
CA ALA A 334 3.87 -17.81 24.20
C ALA A 334 4.15 -17.80 25.71
N ASP A 335 3.24 -17.22 26.48
CA ASP A 335 3.34 -17.17 27.95
C ASP A 335 3.08 -18.52 28.60
N LYS A 336 2.27 -19.34 27.96
CA LYS A 336 1.92 -20.71 28.31
C LYS A 336 1.98 -21.63 27.10
N ASP A 337 1.92 -22.95 27.30
CA ASP A 337 1.85 -23.88 26.19
C ASP A 337 0.58 -23.63 25.36
N VAL A 338 0.74 -23.43 24.06
CA VAL A 338 -0.34 -23.16 23.10
C VAL A 338 -0.18 -23.99 21.85
N THR A 339 -1.27 -24.55 21.36
CA THR A 339 -1.33 -25.22 20.07
C THR A 339 -1.91 -24.29 19.01
N LEU A 340 -1.13 -24.02 17.98
CA LEU A 340 -1.60 -23.39 16.75
C LEU A 340 -1.96 -24.47 15.75
N LYS A 341 -3.17 -24.42 15.19
CA LYS A 341 -3.63 -25.47 14.26
C LYS A 341 -3.22 -25.19 12.82
N ASN A 342 -3.26 -23.98 12.37
CA ASN A 342 -3.02 -23.66 10.96
C ASN A 342 -2.24 -22.35 10.86
N TRP A 343 -0.94 -22.39 11.09
CA TRP A 343 -0.13 -21.25 10.75
C TRP A 343 0.07 -21.21 9.24
N LYS A 344 -0.45 -20.17 8.59
CA LYS A 344 -0.43 -20.04 7.14
C LYS A 344 0.24 -18.73 6.75
N PHE A 345 1.08 -18.85 5.75
CA PHE A 345 1.70 -17.72 5.08
C PHE A 345 1.52 -17.87 3.56
N ALA A 346 1.10 -16.84 2.88
CA ALA A 346 0.85 -16.89 1.45
C ALA A 346 1.58 -15.78 0.70
N PHE A 347 1.98 -16.09 -0.52
CA PHE A 347 2.56 -15.16 -1.47
C PHE A 347 1.69 -15.13 -2.74
N PRO A 348 0.74 -14.21 -2.85
CA PRO A 348 0.00 -14.00 -4.10
C PRO A 348 0.94 -13.38 -5.13
N SER A 349 0.95 -13.93 -6.34
CA SER A 349 1.92 -13.53 -7.36
C SER A 349 1.27 -13.23 -8.70
N THR A 350 1.84 -12.28 -9.44
CA THR A 350 1.54 -12.02 -10.85
C THR A 350 2.31 -12.97 -11.79
N ALA A 351 3.09 -13.89 -11.24
CA ALA A 351 3.92 -14.79 -12.04
C ALA A 351 3.08 -15.67 -12.94
N THR A 352 3.50 -15.78 -14.20
CA THR A 352 2.94 -16.69 -15.19
C THR A 352 3.65 -18.04 -15.21
N LYS A 353 4.87 -18.08 -14.66
CA LYS A 353 5.72 -19.28 -14.56
C LYS A 353 6.33 -19.34 -13.17
N HIS A 354 6.45 -20.53 -12.64
CA HIS A 354 7.19 -20.77 -11.40
C HIS A 354 7.93 -22.10 -11.47
N GLN A 355 9.03 -22.19 -10.72
CA GLN A 355 9.82 -23.39 -10.52
C GLN A 355 10.03 -23.58 -9.03
N VAL A 356 9.85 -24.80 -8.56
CA VAL A 356 10.08 -25.17 -7.16
C VAL A 356 11.28 -26.11 -7.10
N GLU A 357 12.22 -25.80 -6.22
CA GLU A 357 13.37 -26.65 -5.92
C GLU A 357 13.46 -26.86 -4.40
N MET A 358 13.69 -28.09 -3.99
CA MET A 358 13.84 -28.48 -2.58
C MET A 358 15.32 -28.80 -2.31
N LEU A 359 15.96 -27.98 -1.48
CA LEU A 359 17.36 -28.15 -1.09
C LEU A 359 17.45 -28.27 0.44
N GLN A 360 17.87 -29.44 0.94
CA GLN A 360 18.19 -29.66 2.37
C GLN A 360 17.24 -28.99 3.36
N ASN A 361 15.95 -29.32 3.30
CA ASN A 361 14.87 -28.70 4.08
C ASN A 361 14.65 -27.21 3.79
N LYS A 362 15.30 -26.69 2.77
CA LYS A 362 15.05 -25.34 2.21
C LYS A 362 14.26 -25.49 0.93
N ARG A 363 13.48 -24.47 0.66
CA ARG A 363 12.67 -24.41 -0.52
C ARG A 363 13.00 -23.16 -1.30
N LEU A 364 13.25 -23.31 -2.58
CA LEU A 364 13.43 -22.22 -3.51
C LEU A 364 12.27 -22.22 -4.50
N ASP A 365 11.49 -21.16 -4.48
CA ASP A 365 10.48 -20.88 -5.49
C ASP A 365 10.96 -19.73 -6.37
N VAL A 366 10.92 -19.93 -7.67
CA VAL A 366 11.25 -18.90 -8.66
C VAL A 366 9.99 -18.54 -9.42
N PHE A 367 9.66 -17.25 -9.43
CA PHE A 367 8.49 -16.73 -10.09
C PHE A 367 8.90 -15.73 -11.15
N ALA A 368 8.41 -15.92 -12.38
CA ALA A 368 8.63 -15.01 -13.49
C ALA A 368 7.29 -14.41 -13.93
N GLY A 369 7.07 -13.16 -13.61
CA GLY A 369 5.88 -12.40 -13.95
C GLY A 369 6.16 -11.23 -14.88
N ASP A 370 5.11 -10.46 -15.16
CA ASP A 370 5.18 -9.30 -16.06
C ASP A 370 6.04 -8.17 -15.51
N GLU A 371 6.23 -8.12 -14.18
CA GLU A 371 6.97 -7.05 -13.50
C GLU A 371 8.40 -7.44 -13.12
N GLY A 372 8.77 -8.72 -13.19
CA GLY A 372 10.10 -9.15 -12.83
C GLY A 372 10.20 -10.63 -12.48
N THR A 373 11.37 -11.03 -12.03
CA THR A 373 11.68 -12.39 -11.57
C THR A 373 12.04 -12.36 -10.09
N LEU A 374 11.34 -13.19 -9.32
CA LEU A 374 11.56 -13.37 -7.89
C LEU A 374 12.07 -14.77 -7.59
N LYS A 375 12.90 -14.87 -6.57
CA LYS A 375 13.23 -16.11 -5.88
C LYS A 375 12.78 -16.01 -4.44
N ILE A 376 12.05 -17.02 -3.97
CA ILE A 376 11.70 -17.15 -2.56
C ILE A 376 12.42 -18.34 -1.97
N ASN A 377 13.11 -18.12 -0.86
CA ASN A 377 13.79 -19.13 -0.09
C ASN A 377 13.26 -19.14 1.33
N ALA A 378 12.75 -20.29 1.79
CA ALA A 378 12.21 -20.44 3.13
C ALA A 378 13.05 -21.45 3.94
N GLU A 379 13.40 -21.06 5.17
CA GLU A 379 14.14 -21.90 6.13
C GLU A 379 13.15 -22.45 7.18
N ALA A 380 12.49 -23.52 6.85
CA ALA A 380 11.67 -24.35 7.75
C ALA A 380 11.18 -25.58 7.01
N ASP A 381 10.54 -26.52 7.73
CA ASP A 381 9.79 -27.63 7.13
C ASP A 381 8.44 -27.09 6.63
N TRP A 382 8.45 -26.46 5.47
CA TRP A 382 7.28 -25.85 4.87
C TRP A 382 6.56 -26.85 3.97
N LYS A 383 5.24 -26.94 4.09
CA LYS A 383 4.40 -27.49 3.04
C LYS A 383 4.07 -26.40 2.05
N PHE A 384 4.35 -26.64 0.80
CA PHE A 384 4.02 -25.75 -0.29
C PHE A 384 2.75 -26.22 -1.00
N ASN A 385 1.88 -25.30 -1.25
CA ASN A 385 0.71 -25.50 -2.06
C ASN A 385 0.61 -24.39 -3.08
N ASN A 386 0.46 -24.76 -4.37
CA ASN A 386 0.15 -23.84 -5.43
C ASN A 386 -1.32 -23.93 -5.76
N GLU A 387 -1.95 -22.80 -5.82
CA GLU A 387 -3.33 -22.68 -6.23
C GLU A 387 -3.48 -21.50 -7.20
N ILE A 388 -4.35 -21.61 -8.18
CA ILE A 388 -4.72 -20.51 -9.05
C ILE A 388 -6.16 -20.13 -8.69
N PHE A 389 -6.30 -18.95 -8.14
CA PHE A 389 -7.63 -18.38 -7.93
C PHE A 389 -8.18 -17.87 -9.24
N ALA A 390 -9.31 -18.41 -9.65
CA ALA A 390 -10.02 -17.97 -10.86
C ALA A 390 -10.53 -16.53 -10.69
N THR A 391 -10.78 -15.87 -11.80
CA THR A 391 -11.46 -14.57 -11.80
C THR A 391 -12.81 -14.69 -11.08
N GLY A 392 -13.03 -13.81 -10.10
CA GLY A 392 -14.27 -13.80 -9.31
C GLY A 392 -14.29 -14.81 -8.17
N ASP A 393 -13.18 -15.50 -7.87
CA ASP A 393 -13.07 -16.33 -6.68
C ASP A 393 -13.30 -15.46 -5.43
N SER A 394 -14.16 -15.94 -4.52
CA SER A 394 -14.53 -15.22 -3.30
C SER A 394 -13.36 -14.95 -2.34
N ARG A 395 -12.26 -15.67 -2.50
CA ARG A 395 -11.02 -15.48 -1.76
C ARG A 395 -10.15 -14.34 -2.30
N LEU A 396 -10.45 -13.84 -3.50
CA LEU A 396 -9.79 -12.67 -4.04
C LEU A 396 -10.38 -11.39 -3.46
N SER A 397 -9.54 -10.41 -3.21
CA SER A 397 -9.97 -9.06 -2.88
C SER A 397 -10.89 -8.50 -3.96
N LYS A 398 -11.89 -7.72 -3.55
CA LYS A 398 -12.80 -7.01 -4.46
C LYS A 398 -12.11 -6.08 -5.46
N GLY A 399 -10.82 -5.82 -5.28
CA GLY A 399 -9.99 -5.09 -6.22
C GLY A 399 -9.34 -5.95 -7.30
N VAL A 400 -9.48 -7.27 -7.25
CA VAL A 400 -8.82 -8.20 -8.17
C VAL A 400 -9.84 -8.91 -9.02
N ILE A 401 -9.76 -8.73 -10.33
CA ILE A 401 -10.73 -9.23 -11.30
C ILE A 401 -10.14 -10.23 -12.31
N ARG A 402 -8.88 -10.60 -12.18
CA ARG A 402 -8.24 -11.65 -13.00
C ARG A 402 -7.84 -12.84 -12.13
N ALA A 403 -7.56 -13.98 -12.78
CA ALA A 403 -6.95 -15.13 -12.10
C ALA A 403 -5.59 -14.75 -11.51
N ILE A 404 -5.35 -15.15 -10.26
CA ILE A 404 -4.10 -14.90 -9.55
C ILE A 404 -3.51 -16.22 -9.08
N PRO A 405 -2.28 -16.55 -9.47
CA PRO A 405 -1.52 -17.61 -8.83
C PRO A 405 -1.27 -17.29 -7.36
N LEU A 406 -1.59 -18.21 -6.48
CA LEU A 406 -1.33 -18.11 -5.06
C LEU A 406 -0.35 -19.19 -4.63
N HIS A 407 0.76 -18.76 -4.08
CA HIS A 407 1.76 -19.65 -3.52
C HIS A 407 1.62 -19.65 -2.01
N GLN A 408 1.12 -20.74 -1.46
CA GLN A 408 0.99 -20.91 -0.03
C GLN A 408 2.22 -21.60 0.54
N ILE A 409 2.74 -21.05 1.59
CA ILE A 409 3.78 -21.65 2.39
C ILE A 409 3.17 -21.95 3.76
N LEU A 410 3.05 -23.22 4.09
CA LEU A 410 2.57 -23.67 5.40
C LEU A 410 3.77 -24.10 6.22
N ALA A 411 3.95 -23.53 7.42
CA ALA A 411 5.00 -23.99 8.33
C ALA A 411 4.68 -25.36 8.92
N ALA A 412 3.46 -25.55 9.40
CA ALA A 412 2.96 -26.84 9.91
C ALA A 412 1.44 -26.78 10.04
N GLU A 413 0.78 -27.95 9.99
CA GLU A 413 -0.65 -28.06 10.31
C GLU A 413 -0.89 -27.81 11.81
N VAL A 414 0.05 -28.24 12.65
CA VAL A 414 0.02 -28.05 14.09
C VAL A 414 1.39 -27.60 14.57
N ILE A 415 1.42 -26.48 15.28
CA ILE A 415 2.61 -25.96 15.94
C ILE A 415 2.37 -25.94 17.44
N GLN A 416 3.25 -26.61 18.19
CA GLN A 416 3.26 -26.58 19.66
C GLN A 416 4.20 -25.46 20.13
N LEU A 417 3.64 -24.33 20.53
CA LEU A 417 4.41 -23.30 21.21
C LEU A 417 4.56 -23.70 22.67
N LYS A 418 5.77 -23.95 23.12
CA LYS A 418 6.09 -24.19 24.53
C LYS A 418 6.31 -22.86 25.24
N ALA A 419 5.82 -22.77 26.47
CA ALA A 419 5.95 -21.57 27.30
C ALA A 419 7.38 -21.03 27.30
N LYS A 420 7.53 -19.76 26.96
CA LYS A 420 8.81 -19.04 26.92
C LYS A 420 9.88 -19.59 25.98
N LYS A 421 9.54 -20.59 25.13
CA LYS A 421 10.45 -21.12 24.12
C LYS A 421 10.10 -20.51 22.76
N PRO A 422 11.01 -19.73 22.14
CA PRO A 422 10.73 -19.10 20.86
C PRO A 422 10.71 -20.11 19.73
N GLN A 423 9.75 -19.96 18.83
CA GLN A 423 9.74 -20.58 17.49
C GLN A 423 10.14 -19.53 16.47
N LYS A 424 10.96 -19.91 15.49
CA LYS A 424 11.52 -18.99 14.49
C LYS A 424 11.26 -19.49 13.09
N TRP A 425 10.90 -18.56 12.23
CA TRP A 425 10.79 -18.76 10.78
C TRP A 425 11.57 -17.67 10.07
N ARG A 426 12.13 -18.05 8.94
CA ARG A 426 12.83 -17.10 8.07
C ARG A 426 12.52 -17.42 6.63
N PHE A 427 12.30 -16.39 5.85
CA PHE A 427 12.33 -16.50 4.41
C PHE A 427 12.98 -15.27 3.77
N GLU A 428 13.45 -15.47 2.55
CA GLU A 428 14.08 -14.45 1.73
C GLU A 428 13.31 -14.31 0.42
N VAL A 429 13.09 -13.08 0.00
CA VAL A 429 12.59 -12.75 -1.33
C VAL A 429 13.67 -11.98 -2.06
N GLU A 430 14.18 -12.54 -3.16
CA GLU A 430 15.20 -11.92 -3.99
C GLU A 430 14.58 -11.44 -5.31
N VAL A 431 14.73 -10.16 -5.62
CA VAL A 431 14.38 -9.61 -6.93
C VAL A 431 15.60 -9.77 -7.83
N VAL A 432 15.48 -10.69 -8.80
CA VAL A 432 16.59 -11.06 -9.71
C VAL A 432 16.64 -10.10 -10.88
N SER A 433 15.49 -9.75 -11.45
CA SER A 433 15.38 -8.79 -12.54
C SER A 433 14.04 -8.05 -12.49
N MET A 434 14.07 -6.80 -12.89
CA MET A 434 12.90 -5.98 -13.18
C MET A 434 12.81 -5.78 -14.68
N LYS A 435 11.61 -5.92 -15.25
CA LYS A 435 11.34 -5.62 -16.66
C LYS A 435 11.04 -4.14 -16.87
#